data_ed3938abdadeabd810589157207ffc93
#
_entry.id   ed3938abdadeabd810589157207ffc93
#
_cell.length_a   1.000
_cell.length_b   1.000
_cell.length_c   1.000
_cell.angle_alpha   90.00
_cell.angle_beta   90.00
_cell.angle_gamma   90.00
#
_symmetry.space_group_name_H-M   'P 1'
#
loop_
_entity.id
_entity.type
_entity.pdbx_description
1 polymer ?
#
loop_
_entity_poly.entity_id
_entity_poly.type
_entity_poly.pdbx_seq_one_letter_code
_entity_poly.pdbx_strand_id
1 'polypeptide(L)'
;MLKDKLKLVPMLPGCYLMKNDKGVIIYVGKAKILKNRLNSYFNRTHTGKTKLLVSEIADFDYIVTSSELEAFILEINLIKKYDPHYNILLRDDKSYPYIEFKNDKYPSLIVKREININKKNKMLFGPYPNVGAARRLVNLINRLYPLKKCDKMPKKVCLYYHIGECLGYCEYKNIDTTNLRNEIISILNGRDDILIQKIKEKIQVNSDNLNYEVALDLKKELDYISVVFEKQKVELNDGINRDIFNYYVDNGYISIVVFFIRNGKLLGDKKNIFPLIDEEKETLEYYIVNFYNKKNIVPKEVIVPEVLDTALLSTILETKVISTYKGKKKKLFDLARTNAKISLDNNIEMIYKDEERSILANKELAELLNIENLSVIESFDNSNLFGSYTVSTMVTFIDGKPSKNDYRKFKISFDKNDDVGAMKEVIYRRYYSLLMNNKRMPDLILVDGGINQINACNEVLNSLNIKIKVCGLMKDDKHTLRALVDGDTLETYEINKKSNLFYLLTRISDEVHRFTINYHRQIRSKGSLESVLTNVNGIGETRKKELLKKYGSLKKMTEASISDLEEILPTNVASDLHDYLISLKGSEKNEWLFNCKLNEWFYIFTIH
;
A
#
# COMPACT_ATOMS: atom_id res chain seq x y z
N MET A 1 -17.51 37.01 11.94
CA MET A 1 -18.11 35.79 11.32
C MET A 1 -17.69 34.50 12.02
N LEU A 2 -16.42 34.05 11.98
CA LEU A 2 -15.98 32.82 12.68
C LEU A 2 -16.18 32.85 14.21
N LYS A 3 -15.82 33.99 14.87
CA LYS A 3 -15.99 34.14 16.31
C LYS A 3 -17.43 34.10 16.77
N ASP A 4 -18.38 34.49 15.96
CA ASP A 4 -19.81 34.45 16.31
C ASP A 4 -20.37 33.06 16.11
N LYS A 5 -19.93 32.35 15.06
CA LYS A 5 -20.24 30.91 14.85
C LYS A 5 -19.72 30.04 16.00
N LEU A 6 -18.53 30.35 16.54
CA LEU A 6 -17.97 29.64 17.72
C LEU A 6 -18.82 29.77 18.98
N LYS A 7 -19.49 30.93 19.20
CA LYS A 7 -20.38 31.13 20.36
C LYS A 7 -21.57 30.16 20.33
N LEU A 8 -22.06 29.82 19.11
CA LEU A 8 -23.23 28.99 18.89
C LEU A 8 -22.94 27.48 18.97
N VAL A 9 -21.66 27.09 19.02
CA VAL A 9 -21.26 25.68 19.11
C VAL A 9 -21.69 25.08 20.45
N PRO A 10 -22.36 23.92 20.46
CA PRO A 10 -22.85 23.29 21.69
C PRO A 10 -21.72 22.64 22.50
N MET A 11 -21.94 22.46 23.81
CA MET A 11 -21.08 21.74 24.74
C MET A 11 -21.37 20.23 24.70
N LEU A 12 -21.45 19.64 23.51
CA LEU A 12 -21.79 18.25 23.25
C LEU A 12 -20.66 17.55 22.46
N PRO A 13 -20.59 16.21 22.49
CA PRO A 13 -19.67 15.45 21.65
C PRO A 13 -20.06 15.54 20.16
N GLY A 14 -19.08 15.39 19.29
CA GLY A 14 -19.33 15.40 17.85
C GLY A 14 -18.06 15.51 17.01
N CYS A 15 -18.26 15.64 15.70
CA CYS A 15 -17.22 15.88 14.73
C CYS A 15 -17.28 17.29 14.18
N TYR A 16 -16.13 17.86 13.84
CA TYR A 16 -16.00 19.15 13.17
C TYR A 16 -15.23 19.00 11.86
N LEU A 17 -15.59 19.83 10.88
CA LEU A 17 -15.05 19.83 9.54
C LEU A 17 -14.54 21.23 9.24
N MET A 18 -13.22 21.40 9.16
CA MET A 18 -12.59 22.68 8.83
C MET A 18 -12.57 22.87 7.32
N LYS A 19 -12.92 24.06 6.86
CA LYS A 19 -12.99 24.43 5.45
C LYS A 19 -12.06 25.59 5.15
N ASN A 20 -11.46 25.59 3.96
CA ASN A 20 -10.72 26.71 3.43
C ASN A 20 -11.66 27.76 2.81
N ASP A 21 -11.10 28.83 2.28
CA ASP A 21 -11.78 29.93 1.58
C ASP A 21 -12.63 29.49 0.38
N LYS A 22 -12.28 28.36 -0.22
CA LYS A 22 -12.98 27.73 -1.36
C LYS A 22 -14.07 26.72 -0.90
N GLY A 23 -14.34 26.61 0.40
CA GLY A 23 -15.32 25.70 0.97
C GLY A 23 -14.89 24.22 0.96
N VAL A 24 -13.64 23.92 0.62
CA VAL A 24 -13.10 22.54 0.62
C VAL A 24 -12.80 22.12 2.06
N ILE A 25 -13.20 20.89 2.44
CA ILE A 25 -12.88 20.32 3.75
C ILE A 25 -11.39 19.96 3.76
N ILE A 26 -10.63 20.66 4.59
CA ILE A 26 -9.17 20.49 4.72
C ILE A 26 -8.78 19.65 5.94
N TYR A 27 -9.66 19.56 6.94
CA TYR A 27 -9.42 18.78 8.15
C TYR A 27 -10.75 18.32 8.76
N VAL A 28 -10.77 17.10 9.31
CA VAL A 28 -11.89 16.54 10.10
C VAL A 28 -11.34 16.06 11.43
N GLY A 29 -12.04 16.39 12.53
CA GLY A 29 -11.67 15.91 13.86
C GLY A 29 -12.89 15.65 14.74
N LYS A 30 -12.69 14.84 15.78
CA LYS A 30 -13.69 14.60 16.82
C LYS A 30 -13.48 15.49 18.04
N ALA A 31 -14.51 15.66 18.83
CA ALA A 31 -14.42 16.32 20.13
C ALA A 31 -15.38 15.67 21.14
N LYS A 32 -14.93 15.53 22.39
CA LYS A 32 -15.78 15.22 23.53
C LYS A 32 -16.69 16.41 23.87
N ILE A 33 -16.18 17.61 23.67
CA ILE A 33 -16.90 18.89 23.82
C ILE A 33 -16.51 19.76 22.64
N LEU A 34 -17.38 19.86 21.63
CA LEU A 34 -17.14 20.59 20.38
C LEU A 34 -16.69 22.03 20.61
N LYS A 35 -17.37 22.76 21.50
CA LYS A 35 -17.07 24.16 21.81
C LYS A 35 -15.66 24.36 22.33
N ASN A 36 -15.21 23.53 23.26
CA ASN A 36 -13.87 23.64 23.85
C ASN A 36 -12.80 23.34 22.81
N ARG A 37 -13.02 22.30 22.01
CA ARG A 37 -12.06 21.87 20.98
C ARG A 37 -11.92 22.90 19.87
N LEU A 38 -13.01 23.41 19.33
CA LEU A 38 -12.98 24.46 18.30
C LEU A 38 -12.34 25.74 18.83
N ASN A 39 -12.65 26.16 20.06
CA ASN A 39 -12.02 27.30 20.69
C ASN A 39 -10.50 27.16 20.84
N SER A 40 -9.99 25.94 21.05
CA SER A 40 -8.54 25.71 21.20
C SER A 40 -7.75 26.03 19.92
N TYR A 41 -8.33 25.82 18.74
CA TYR A 41 -7.67 26.18 17.47
C TYR A 41 -7.54 27.70 17.26
N PHE A 42 -8.53 28.47 17.69
CA PHE A 42 -8.57 29.90 17.38
C PHE A 42 -8.02 30.80 18.49
N ASN A 43 -7.89 30.27 19.72
CA ASN A 43 -7.47 31.05 20.90
C ASN A 43 -6.08 30.67 21.44
N ARG A 44 -5.39 29.67 20.83
CA ARG A 44 -4.03 29.29 21.23
C ARG A 44 -3.04 29.60 20.12
N THR A 45 -1.79 29.79 20.50
CA THR A 45 -0.68 29.85 19.54
C THR A 45 -0.30 28.45 19.11
N HIS A 46 -0.20 28.24 17.80
CA HIS A 46 0.17 26.96 17.21
C HIS A 46 1.51 27.06 16.51
N THR A 47 2.22 25.93 16.43
CA THR A 47 3.51 25.79 15.75
C THR A 47 3.42 24.75 14.64
N GLY A 48 4.39 24.73 13.72
CA GLY A 48 4.49 23.72 12.67
C GLY A 48 3.25 23.65 11.77
N LYS A 49 2.83 22.45 11.41
CA LYS A 49 1.69 22.21 10.49
C LYS A 49 0.33 22.59 11.06
N THR A 50 0.16 22.59 12.36
CA THR A 50 -1.07 23.08 12.99
C THR A 50 -1.25 24.58 12.73
N LYS A 51 -0.16 25.37 12.74
CA LYS A 51 -0.19 26.78 12.37
C LYS A 51 -0.64 26.97 10.91
N LEU A 52 -0.13 26.13 9.99
CA LEU A 52 -0.54 26.15 8.58
C LEU A 52 -2.02 25.80 8.43
N LEU A 53 -2.49 24.72 9.08
CA LEU A 53 -3.91 24.37 9.09
C LEU A 53 -4.75 25.55 9.54
N VAL A 54 -4.43 26.15 10.70
CA VAL A 54 -5.22 27.27 11.27
C VAL A 54 -5.22 28.49 10.35
N SER A 55 -4.13 28.77 9.64
CA SER A 55 -4.05 29.88 8.68
C SER A 55 -4.93 29.67 7.43
N GLU A 56 -5.24 28.43 7.08
CA GLU A 56 -6.09 28.09 5.93
C GLU A 56 -7.57 27.95 6.28
N ILE A 57 -7.94 27.93 7.58
CA ILE A 57 -9.33 27.81 8.00
C ILE A 57 -10.08 29.11 7.72
N ALA A 58 -11.02 29.06 6.78
CA ALA A 58 -11.94 30.14 6.49
C ALA A 58 -13.33 29.92 7.13
N ASP A 59 -13.77 28.68 7.27
CA ASP A 59 -15.05 28.30 7.91
C ASP A 59 -14.96 26.89 8.51
N PHE A 60 -15.97 26.51 9.31
CA PHE A 60 -16.08 25.15 9.84
C PHE A 60 -17.55 24.74 9.94
N ASP A 61 -17.82 23.45 9.78
CA ASP A 61 -19.09 22.83 10.13
C ASP A 61 -18.90 21.85 11.30
N TYR A 62 -19.99 21.47 11.94
CA TYR A 62 -19.95 20.45 12.98
C TYR A 62 -21.20 19.55 12.93
N ILE A 63 -21.06 18.32 13.41
CA ILE A 63 -22.11 17.33 13.54
C ILE A 63 -22.10 16.85 14.98
N VAL A 64 -23.22 17.06 15.69
CA VAL A 64 -23.38 16.59 17.07
C VAL A 64 -23.68 15.11 17.09
N THR A 65 -23.12 14.39 18.04
CA THR A 65 -23.36 12.96 18.27
C THR A 65 -23.86 12.70 19.68
N SER A 66 -24.43 11.51 19.91
CA SER A 66 -24.95 11.12 21.22
C SER A 66 -23.84 10.71 22.20
N SER A 67 -22.68 10.32 21.69
CA SER A 67 -21.55 9.83 22.49
C SER A 67 -20.20 10.11 21.82
N GLU A 68 -19.12 10.02 22.61
CA GLU A 68 -17.74 10.12 22.11
C GLU A 68 -17.40 8.95 21.17
N LEU A 69 -17.93 7.76 21.41
CA LEU A 69 -17.79 6.60 20.54
C LEU A 69 -18.41 6.85 19.17
N GLU A 70 -19.60 7.41 19.12
CA GLU A 70 -20.29 7.75 17.87
C GLU A 70 -19.51 8.85 17.12
N ALA A 71 -18.99 9.87 17.82
CA ALA A 71 -18.15 10.90 17.24
C ALA A 71 -16.88 10.28 16.60
N PHE A 72 -16.25 9.33 17.26
CA PHE A 72 -15.05 8.67 16.76
C PHE A 72 -15.32 7.85 15.47
N ILE A 73 -16.42 7.07 15.45
CA ILE A 73 -16.82 6.30 14.26
C ILE A 73 -17.18 7.25 13.10
N LEU A 74 -17.87 8.33 13.41
CA LEU A 74 -18.26 9.34 12.42
C LEU A 74 -17.02 10.04 11.83
N GLU A 75 -16.04 10.41 12.65
CA GLU A 75 -14.77 10.99 12.22
C GLU A 75 -14.06 10.12 11.19
N ILE A 76 -13.89 8.83 11.47
CA ILE A 76 -13.26 7.87 10.55
C ILE A 76 -13.99 7.83 9.21
N ASN A 77 -15.33 7.81 9.24
CA ASN A 77 -16.14 7.76 8.03
C ASN A 77 -16.05 9.07 7.22
N LEU A 78 -16.03 10.21 7.90
CA LEU A 78 -15.87 11.51 7.26
C LEU A 78 -14.48 11.69 6.66
N ILE A 79 -13.41 11.25 7.34
CA ILE A 79 -12.05 11.26 6.80
C ILE A 79 -11.97 10.38 5.54
N LYS A 80 -12.56 9.18 5.56
CA LYS A 80 -12.62 8.31 4.37
C LYS A 80 -13.42 8.93 3.21
N LYS A 81 -14.48 9.65 3.52
CA LYS A 81 -15.37 10.27 2.52
C LYS A 81 -14.74 11.47 1.86
N TYR A 82 -14.13 12.34 2.64
CA TYR A 82 -13.64 13.64 2.16
C TYR A 82 -12.15 13.66 1.86
N ASP A 83 -11.38 12.68 2.38
CA ASP A 83 -9.92 12.56 2.21
C ASP A 83 -9.18 13.89 2.49
N PRO A 84 -9.35 14.51 3.68
CA PRO A 84 -8.87 15.86 3.92
C PRO A 84 -7.35 15.90 3.98
N HIS A 85 -6.75 16.95 3.43
CA HIS A 85 -5.30 17.11 3.27
C HIS A 85 -4.52 17.02 4.59
N TYR A 86 -5.07 17.59 5.66
CA TYR A 86 -4.40 17.65 6.97
C TYR A 86 -4.63 16.42 7.86
N ASN A 87 -5.51 15.50 7.49
CA ASN A 87 -5.67 14.26 8.26
C ASN A 87 -4.57 13.25 7.93
N ILE A 88 -4.18 12.47 8.94
CA ILE A 88 -3.23 11.36 8.73
C ILE A 88 -3.89 10.28 7.88
N LEU A 89 -3.38 10.08 6.69
CA LEU A 89 -3.77 8.99 5.83
C LEU A 89 -2.74 7.87 5.94
N LEU A 90 -3.14 6.73 6.48
CA LEU A 90 -2.33 5.52 6.38
C LEU A 90 -2.40 5.04 4.92
N ARG A 91 -1.51 5.57 4.06
CA ARG A 91 -1.50 5.32 2.61
C ARG A 91 -1.02 3.91 2.23
N ASP A 92 -0.42 3.18 3.17
CA ASP A 92 0.09 1.83 2.91
C ASP A 92 -1.06 0.81 2.98
N ASP A 93 -1.68 0.53 1.83
CA ASP A 93 -2.82 -0.39 1.69
C ASP A 93 -2.44 -1.88 1.79
N LYS A 94 -1.15 -2.19 1.97
CA LYS A 94 -0.68 -3.57 2.01
C LYS A 94 -0.91 -4.15 3.40
N SER A 95 -1.85 -5.08 3.53
CA SER A 95 -1.97 -5.92 4.71
C SER A 95 -0.68 -6.72 4.97
N TYR A 96 -0.43 -7.02 6.24
CA TYR A 96 0.74 -7.83 6.61
C TYR A 96 0.68 -9.22 6.01
N PRO A 97 1.85 -9.84 5.75
CA PRO A 97 1.90 -11.25 5.40
C PRO A 97 1.64 -12.12 6.63
N TYR A 98 0.82 -13.13 6.43
CA TYR A 98 0.55 -14.21 7.38
C TYR A 98 0.91 -15.53 6.75
N ILE A 99 1.25 -16.51 7.56
CA ILE A 99 1.39 -17.90 7.14
C ILE A 99 0.07 -18.60 7.47
N GLU A 100 -0.62 -19.07 6.44
CA GLU A 100 -1.79 -19.94 6.59
C GLU A 100 -1.32 -21.40 6.62
N PHE A 101 -1.61 -22.09 7.71
CA PHE A 101 -1.48 -23.53 7.79
C PHE A 101 -2.82 -24.15 7.43
N LYS A 102 -2.88 -24.83 6.29
CA LYS A 102 -4.06 -25.58 5.89
C LYS A 102 -4.07 -26.90 6.64
N ASN A 103 -4.95 -27.01 7.63
CA ASN A 103 -5.12 -28.20 8.45
C ASN A 103 -6.16 -29.16 7.82
N ASP A 104 -6.09 -29.32 6.49
CA ASP A 104 -6.93 -30.25 5.73
C ASP A 104 -6.37 -31.68 5.80
N LYS A 105 -7.01 -32.62 5.08
CA LYS A 105 -6.52 -33.99 4.90
C LYS A 105 -5.03 -34.02 4.49
N TYR A 106 -4.55 -32.98 3.79
CA TYR A 106 -3.19 -32.86 3.26
C TYR A 106 -2.56 -31.54 3.74
N PRO A 107 -1.78 -31.55 4.85
CA PRO A 107 -1.25 -30.34 5.45
C PRO A 107 -0.30 -29.59 4.51
N SER A 108 -0.48 -28.28 4.41
CA SER A 108 0.36 -27.39 3.58
C SER A 108 0.47 -25.99 4.16
N LEU A 109 1.53 -25.24 3.80
CA LEU A 109 1.80 -23.90 4.23
C LEU A 109 1.76 -22.92 3.06
N ILE A 110 1.09 -21.77 3.26
CA ILE A 110 0.97 -20.72 2.24
C ILE A 110 1.17 -19.37 2.89
N VAL A 111 1.95 -18.49 2.25
CA VAL A 111 2.04 -17.07 2.67
C VAL A 111 0.93 -16.27 2.01
N LYS A 112 0.10 -15.62 2.80
CA LYS A 112 -1.00 -14.76 2.34
C LYS A 112 -0.94 -13.37 2.93
N ARG A 113 -1.40 -12.38 2.17
CA ARG A 113 -1.64 -11.01 2.67
C ARG A 113 -3.13 -10.71 2.83
N GLU A 114 -3.97 -11.22 1.93
CA GLU A 114 -5.42 -11.06 2.02
C GLU A 114 -6.00 -12.13 2.94
N ILE A 115 -6.61 -11.70 4.04
CA ILE A 115 -7.22 -12.59 5.03
C ILE A 115 -8.72 -12.50 4.85
N ASN A 116 -9.32 -13.61 4.47
CA ASN A 116 -10.77 -13.75 4.51
C ASN A 116 -11.14 -14.35 5.88
N ILE A 117 -11.49 -13.49 6.83
CA ILE A 117 -11.74 -13.82 8.24
C ILE A 117 -12.94 -14.78 8.41
N ASN A 118 -13.83 -14.84 7.42
CA ASN A 118 -15.09 -15.57 7.51
C ASN A 118 -15.02 -17.10 7.31
N LYS A 119 -13.85 -17.71 7.12
CA LYS A 119 -13.73 -19.17 7.02
C LYS A 119 -13.25 -19.79 8.32
N LYS A 120 -14.14 -20.48 9.03
CA LYS A 120 -13.98 -21.06 10.38
C LYS A 120 -12.82 -22.05 10.61
N ASN A 121 -12.10 -22.50 9.59
CA ASN A 121 -11.07 -23.55 9.71
C ASN A 121 -9.66 -23.14 9.27
N LYS A 122 -9.31 -21.84 9.37
CA LYS A 122 -7.99 -21.37 8.94
C LYS A 122 -7.11 -21.06 10.13
N MET A 123 -5.97 -21.76 10.22
CA MET A 123 -4.91 -21.41 11.16
C MET A 123 -3.98 -20.38 10.51
N LEU A 124 -3.99 -19.15 11.04
CA LEU A 124 -3.18 -18.03 10.57
C LEU A 124 -2.16 -17.65 11.62
N PHE A 125 -0.90 -17.57 11.21
CA PHE A 125 0.24 -17.22 12.07
C PHE A 125 0.89 -15.92 11.59
N GLY A 126 1.25 -15.03 12.49
CA GLY A 126 1.80 -13.70 12.18
C GLY A 126 1.09 -12.58 12.96
N PRO A 127 1.21 -11.32 12.54
CA PRO A 127 1.79 -10.84 11.29
C PRO A 127 3.32 -10.94 11.23
N TYR A 128 3.87 -11.18 10.04
CA TYR A 128 5.31 -11.14 9.82
C TYR A 128 5.73 -9.74 9.32
N PRO A 129 6.95 -9.27 9.66
CA PRO A 129 7.39 -7.91 9.30
C PRO A 129 7.48 -7.70 7.78
N ASN A 130 7.84 -8.74 7.03
CA ASN A 130 7.87 -8.69 5.57
C ASN A 130 7.59 -10.06 4.93
N VAL A 131 7.22 -10.05 3.64
CA VAL A 131 6.92 -11.28 2.88
C VAL A 131 8.14 -12.18 2.72
N GLY A 132 9.34 -11.58 2.61
CA GLY A 132 10.58 -12.34 2.48
C GLY A 132 10.85 -13.21 3.70
N ALA A 133 10.68 -12.68 4.91
CA ALA A 133 10.82 -13.43 6.15
C ALA A 133 9.79 -14.57 6.25
N ALA A 134 8.51 -14.29 5.94
CA ALA A 134 7.47 -15.30 5.95
C ALA A 134 7.74 -16.42 4.93
N ARG A 135 8.16 -16.08 3.71
CA ARG A 135 8.49 -17.07 2.67
C ARG A 135 9.71 -17.90 3.04
N ARG A 136 10.75 -17.29 3.61
CA ARG A 136 11.94 -18.02 4.06
C ARG A 136 11.58 -19.08 5.10
N LEU A 137 10.76 -18.69 6.10
CA LEU A 137 10.29 -19.63 7.12
C LEU A 137 9.46 -20.78 6.51
N VAL A 138 8.52 -20.49 5.61
CA VAL A 138 7.73 -21.49 4.91
C VAL A 138 8.60 -22.43 4.08
N ASN A 139 9.59 -21.90 3.34
CA ASN A 139 10.51 -22.71 2.55
C ASN A 139 11.35 -23.63 3.44
N LEU A 140 11.84 -23.12 4.57
CA LEU A 140 12.60 -23.91 5.53
C LEU A 140 11.76 -25.05 6.12
N ILE A 141 10.53 -24.75 6.59
CA ILE A 141 9.63 -25.79 7.12
C ILE A 141 9.30 -26.82 6.04
N ASN A 142 9.09 -26.40 4.78
CA ASN A 142 8.85 -27.32 3.67
C ASN A 142 10.05 -28.24 3.34
N ARG A 143 11.29 -27.83 3.62
CA ARG A 143 12.50 -28.66 3.49
C ARG A 143 12.66 -29.63 4.66
N LEU A 144 12.22 -29.23 5.85
CA LEU A 144 12.36 -30.04 7.07
C LEU A 144 11.24 -31.06 7.24
N TYR A 145 10.02 -30.73 6.80
CA TYR A 145 8.83 -31.52 7.00
C TYR A 145 8.22 -31.96 5.66
N PRO A 146 7.78 -33.23 5.54
CA PRO A 146 7.25 -33.79 4.30
C PRO A 146 5.79 -33.37 4.06
N LEU A 147 5.58 -32.06 3.84
CA LEU A 147 4.28 -31.46 3.58
C LEU A 147 3.84 -31.64 2.12
N LYS A 148 2.54 -31.44 1.87
CA LYS A 148 2.03 -31.33 0.51
C LYS A 148 2.58 -30.07 -0.17
N LYS A 149 3.30 -30.24 -1.28
CA LYS A 149 3.92 -29.16 -2.07
C LYS A 149 3.25 -28.93 -3.43
N CYS A 150 2.47 -29.91 -3.90
CA CYS A 150 1.81 -29.83 -5.20
C CYS A 150 0.51 -29.02 -5.11
N ASP A 151 0.28 -28.14 -6.09
CA ASP A 151 -0.98 -27.42 -6.23
C ASP A 151 -2.09 -28.37 -6.70
N LYS A 152 -1.81 -29.15 -7.75
CA LYS A 152 -2.69 -30.24 -8.24
C LYS A 152 -2.12 -31.58 -7.79
N MET A 153 -3.01 -32.44 -7.31
CA MET A 153 -2.63 -33.81 -6.93
C MET A 153 -2.30 -34.64 -8.19
N PRO A 154 -1.05 -35.09 -8.37
CA PRO A 154 -0.72 -36.03 -9.43
C PRO A 154 -1.32 -37.43 -9.13
N LYS A 155 -1.43 -38.28 -10.14
CA LYS A 155 -1.93 -39.64 -9.98
C LYS A 155 -0.90 -40.62 -9.41
N LYS A 156 0.41 -40.25 -9.49
CA LYS A 156 1.54 -41.06 -9.00
C LYS A 156 2.45 -40.20 -8.14
N VAL A 157 3.25 -40.78 -7.28
CA VAL A 157 4.26 -40.10 -6.49
C VAL A 157 5.26 -39.37 -7.37
N CYS A 158 5.69 -38.20 -6.90
CA CYS A 158 6.60 -37.30 -7.62
C CYS A 158 7.99 -37.27 -6.95
N LEU A 159 8.91 -36.51 -7.53
CA LEU A 159 10.26 -36.34 -7.02
C LEU A 159 10.31 -36.03 -5.52
N TYR A 160 9.42 -35.14 -5.01
CA TYR A 160 9.38 -34.77 -3.59
C TYR A 160 9.14 -35.97 -2.65
N TYR A 161 8.43 -37.00 -3.09
CA TYR A 161 8.27 -38.23 -2.33
C TYR A 161 9.60 -39.00 -2.27
N HIS A 162 10.27 -39.17 -3.42
CA HIS A 162 11.51 -39.93 -3.50
C HIS A 162 12.68 -39.29 -2.74
N ILE A 163 12.70 -37.95 -2.62
CA ILE A 163 13.70 -37.25 -1.81
C ILE A 163 13.27 -37.05 -0.35
N GLY A 164 12.17 -37.69 0.09
CA GLY A 164 11.68 -37.62 1.47
C GLY A 164 11.08 -36.27 1.91
N GLU A 165 10.75 -35.41 0.96
CA GLU A 165 10.17 -34.09 1.22
C GLU A 165 8.63 -34.05 1.10
N CYS A 166 7.98 -35.18 0.82
CA CYS A 166 6.53 -35.36 0.77
C CYS A 166 6.17 -36.77 1.19
N LEU A 167 5.04 -36.96 1.88
CA LEU A 167 4.58 -38.33 2.27
C LEU A 167 3.81 -39.05 1.18
N GLY A 168 3.78 -38.52 -0.05
CA GLY A 168 3.08 -39.18 -1.16
C GLY A 168 1.54 -39.11 -1.06
N TYR A 169 1.00 -37.98 -0.60
CA TYR A 169 -0.44 -37.77 -0.38
C TYR A 169 -1.33 -38.01 -1.62
N CYS A 170 -0.74 -38.03 -2.82
CA CYS A 170 -1.42 -38.33 -4.07
C CYS A 170 -1.78 -39.82 -4.21
N GLU A 171 -0.96 -40.71 -3.67
CA GLU A 171 -1.12 -42.16 -3.76
C GLU A 171 -1.60 -42.76 -2.44
N TYR A 172 -1.02 -42.33 -1.31
CA TYR A 172 -1.34 -42.85 0.02
C TYR A 172 -2.40 -41.97 0.72
N LYS A 173 -3.59 -42.57 0.98
CA LYS A 173 -4.76 -41.82 1.44
C LYS A 173 -4.92 -41.68 2.96
N ASN A 174 -4.34 -42.58 3.75
CA ASN A 174 -4.55 -42.66 5.21
C ASN A 174 -3.23 -42.51 5.96
N ILE A 175 -2.59 -41.36 5.79
CA ILE A 175 -1.34 -41.03 6.48
C ILE A 175 -1.67 -40.27 7.77
N ASP A 176 -1.21 -40.80 8.91
CA ASP A 176 -1.29 -40.03 10.18
C ASP A 176 -0.27 -38.90 10.13
N THR A 177 -0.78 -37.68 10.21
CA THR A 177 0.01 -36.45 10.21
C THR A 177 -0.10 -35.67 11.51
N THR A 178 -0.64 -36.28 12.57
CA THR A 178 -0.97 -35.61 13.83
C THR A 178 0.28 -35.01 14.49
N ASN A 179 1.35 -35.80 14.64
CA ASN A 179 2.60 -35.33 15.25
C ASN A 179 3.26 -34.23 14.41
N LEU A 180 3.33 -34.44 13.09
CA LEU A 180 3.86 -33.45 12.14
C LEU A 180 3.11 -32.11 12.22
N ARG A 181 1.79 -32.15 12.32
CA ARG A 181 0.96 -30.94 12.47
C ARG A 181 1.24 -30.23 13.78
N ASN A 182 1.30 -30.97 14.89
CA ASN A 182 1.55 -30.39 16.21
C ASN A 182 2.92 -29.74 16.31
N GLU A 183 3.95 -30.34 15.74
CA GLU A 183 5.29 -29.76 15.65
C GLU A 183 5.30 -28.46 14.85
N ILE A 184 4.70 -28.45 13.66
CA ILE A 184 4.63 -27.26 12.81
C ILE A 184 3.85 -26.14 13.48
N ILE A 185 2.71 -26.43 14.10
CA ILE A 185 1.93 -25.46 14.86
C ILE A 185 2.75 -24.90 16.01
N SER A 186 3.52 -25.73 16.72
CA SER A 186 4.39 -25.31 17.80
C SER A 186 5.50 -24.37 17.30
N ILE A 187 6.13 -24.70 16.16
CA ILE A 187 7.16 -23.85 15.53
C ILE A 187 6.56 -22.49 15.11
N LEU A 188 5.41 -22.49 14.45
CA LEU A 188 4.73 -21.27 14.01
C LEU A 188 4.23 -20.41 15.19
N ASN A 189 4.04 -21.03 16.35
CA ASN A 189 3.77 -20.36 17.63
C ASN A 189 5.05 -19.93 18.37
N GLY A 190 6.25 -20.09 17.79
CA GLY A 190 7.50 -19.60 18.34
C GLY A 190 8.30 -20.61 19.18
N ARG A 191 8.07 -21.93 19.06
CA ARG A 191 8.92 -22.97 19.62
C ARG A 191 10.13 -23.22 18.72
N ASP A 192 11.11 -22.33 18.86
CA ASP A 192 12.33 -22.32 18.03
C ASP A 192 13.23 -23.50 18.35
N ASP A 193 13.20 -23.97 19.59
CA ASP A 193 13.90 -25.16 20.06
C ASP A 193 13.63 -26.38 19.18
N ILE A 194 12.37 -26.63 18.83
CA ILE A 194 11.95 -27.73 17.95
C ILE A 194 12.54 -27.56 16.54
N LEU A 195 12.48 -26.33 15.99
CA LEU A 195 13.01 -26.03 14.66
C LEU A 195 14.53 -26.22 14.62
N ILE A 196 15.25 -25.67 15.61
CA ILE A 196 16.71 -25.77 15.73
C ILE A 196 17.15 -27.23 15.84
N GLN A 197 16.47 -28.02 16.68
CA GLN A 197 16.78 -29.43 16.85
C GLN A 197 16.58 -30.18 15.53
N LYS A 198 15.46 -29.93 14.82
CA LYS A 198 15.15 -30.57 13.53
C LYS A 198 16.17 -30.26 12.45
N ILE A 199 16.67 -29.01 12.40
CA ILE A 199 17.74 -28.61 11.49
C ILE A 199 19.03 -29.39 11.80
N LYS A 200 19.43 -29.45 13.09
CA LYS A 200 20.63 -30.17 13.53
C LYS A 200 20.57 -31.66 13.16
N GLU A 201 19.43 -32.31 13.41
CA GLU A 201 19.19 -33.70 13.02
C GLU A 201 19.37 -33.89 11.50
N LYS A 202 18.78 -33.00 10.68
CA LYS A 202 18.93 -33.09 9.22
C LYS A 202 20.36 -32.76 8.73
N ILE A 203 21.08 -31.89 9.39
CA ILE A 203 22.50 -31.63 9.09
C ILE A 203 23.29 -32.91 9.33
N GLN A 204 23.10 -33.58 10.47
CA GLN A 204 23.80 -34.82 10.82
C GLN A 204 23.52 -35.92 9.78
N VAL A 205 22.25 -36.17 9.49
CA VAL A 205 21.83 -37.21 8.51
C VAL A 205 22.42 -36.94 7.13
N ASN A 206 22.44 -35.69 6.66
CA ASN A 206 23.05 -35.37 5.36
C ASN A 206 24.57 -35.47 5.38
N SER A 207 25.21 -35.12 6.50
CA SER A 207 26.66 -35.30 6.67
C SER A 207 27.04 -36.78 6.63
N ASP A 208 26.30 -37.63 7.36
CA ASP A 208 26.54 -39.08 7.40
C ASP A 208 26.32 -39.74 6.01
N ASN A 209 25.40 -39.19 5.21
CA ASN A 209 25.16 -39.62 3.84
C ASN A 209 26.08 -38.93 2.81
N LEU A 210 27.13 -38.22 3.22
CA LEU A 210 28.11 -37.50 2.39
C LEU A 210 27.49 -36.38 1.51
N ASN A 211 26.28 -35.91 1.83
CA ASN A 211 25.58 -34.81 1.15
C ASN A 211 26.02 -33.46 1.74
N TYR A 212 27.30 -33.13 1.63
CA TYR A 212 27.90 -31.97 2.31
C TYR A 212 27.33 -30.62 1.87
N GLU A 213 26.92 -30.46 0.61
CA GLU A 213 26.32 -29.21 0.11
C GLU A 213 24.99 -28.92 0.82
N VAL A 214 24.13 -29.94 0.95
CA VAL A 214 22.84 -29.81 1.66
C VAL A 214 23.06 -29.54 3.14
N ALA A 215 24.04 -30.20 3.77
CA ALA A 215 24.39 -29.99 5.18
C ALA A 215 24.92 -28.56 5.39
N LEU A 216 25.76 -28.04 4.49
CA LEU A 216 26.28 -26.67 4.55
C LEU A 216 25.17 -25.61 4.40
N ASP A 217 24.23 -25.81 3.48
CA ASP A 217 23.08 -24.92 3.31
C ASP A 217 22.18 -24.88 4.55
N LEU A 218 21.90 -26.05 5.13
CA LEU A 218 21.13 -26.10 6.39
C LEU A 218 21.89 -25.45 7.56
N LYS A 219 23.22 -25.55 7.58
CA LYS A 219 24.04 -24.88 8.58
C LYS A 219 23.96 -23.35 8.46
N LYS A 220 24.02 -22.80 7.24
CA LYS A 220 23.82 -21.37 6.98
C LYS A 220 22.44 -20.89 7.44
N GLU A 221 21.38 -21.70 7.19
CA GLU A 221 20.05 -21.36 7.69
C GLU A 221 19.97 -21.41 9.24
N LEU A 222 20.65 -22.36 9.87
CA LEU A 222 20.76 -22.44 11.33
C LEU A 222 21.45 -21.21 11.92
N ASP A 223 22.59 -20.81 11.34
CA ASP A 223 23.35 -19.63 11.77
C ASP A 223 22.49 -18.36 11.63
N TYR A 224 21.75 -18.22 10.50
CA TYR A 224 20.84 -17.10 10.28
C TYR A 224 19.72 -17.07 11.35
N ILE A 225 19.11 -18.21 11.62
CA ILE A 225 18.05 -18.36 12.64
C ILE A 225 18.59 -18.02 14.02
N SER A 226 19.77 -18.53 14.39
CA SER A 226 20.40 -18.27 15.68
C SER A 226 20.62 -16.76 15.90
N VAL A 227 21.12 -16.05 14.90
CA VAL A 227 21.33 -14.59 14.97
C VAL A 227 20.00 -13.83 15.11
N VAL A 228 18.93 -14.30 14.46
CA VAL A 228 17.61 -13.68 14.55
C VAL A 228 16.98 -13.90 15.91
N PHE A 229 17.13 -15.10 16.48
CA PHE A 229 16.53 -15.47 17.78
C PHE A 229 17.38 -15.04 18.99
N GLU A 230 18.71 -15.01 18.92
CA GLU A 230 19.56 -14.51 20.00
C GLU A 230 19.32 -13.03 20.34
N LYS A 231 18.87 -12.22 19.37
CA LYS A 231 18.54 -10.81 19.59
C LYS A 231 17.25 -10.58 20.39
N GLN A 232 16.47 -11.63 20.67
CA GLN A 232 15.18 -11.51 21.36
C GLN A 232 15.31 -11.83 22.86
N LYS A 233 16.02 -10.97 23.63
CA LYS A 233 16.22 -11.17 25.10
C LYS A 233 14.98 -10.96 25.98
N VAL A 234 13.83 -10.53 25.44
CA VAL A 234 12.64 -10.24 26.25
C VAL A 234 11.49 -11.13 25.84
N GLU A 235 11.30 -12.22 26.55
CA GLU A 235 10.16 -13.12 26.40
C GLU A 235 9.15 -12.94 27.54
N LEU A 236 7.86 -12.88 27.15
CA LEU A 236 6.73 -12.91 28.06
C LEU A 236 6.16 -14.32 28.10
N ASN A 237 6.71 -15.23 28.85
CA ASN A 237 6.35 -16.67 28.87
C ASN A 237 4.88 -16.97 29.29
N ASP A 238 3.93 -16.15 28.84
CA ASP A 238 2.50 -16.26 29.15
C ASP A 238 1.62 -16.75 27.98
N GLY A 239 2.23 -17.05 26.84
CA GLY A 239 1.51 -17.60 25.68
C GLY A 239 0.46 -16.67 25.03
N ILE A 240 0.39 -15.38 25.43
CA ILE A 240 -0.63 -14.46 24.96
C ILE A 240 -0.14 -13.70 23.72
N ASN A 241 -0.99 -13.68 22.69
CA ASN A 241 -0.79 -12.82 21.52
C ASN A 241 -1.17 -11.38 21.85
N ARG A 242 -0.25 -10.44 21.61
CA ARG A 242 -0.47 -9.02 21.86
C ARG A 242 0.27 -8.13 20.88
N ASP A 243 -0.23 -6.90 20.74
CA ASP A 243 0.47 -5.83 20.05
C ASP A 243 0.74 -4.69 21.06
N ILE A 244 1.93 -4.09 20.98
CA ILE A 244 2.32 -2.97 21.83
C ILE A 244 2.50 -1.75 20.96
N PHE A 245 1.71 -0.71 21.20
CA PHE A 245 1.84 0.59 20.56
C PHE A 245 2.55 1.55 21.50
N ASN A 246 3.57 2.22 20.99
CA ASN A 246 4.17 3.34 21.69
C ASN A 246 4.68 4.38 20.67
N TYR A 247 4.99 5.57 21.15
CA TYR A 247 5.34 6.69 20.31
C TYR A 247 6.41 7.59 20.93
N TYR A 248 6.96 8.46 20.09
CA TYR A 248 7.82 9.56 20.49
C TYR A 248 7.50 10.77 19.61
N VAL A 249 7.44 11.95 20.23
CA VAL A 249 7.15 13.23 19.54
C VAL A 249 8.33 14.13 19.71
N ASP A 250 8.76 14.73 18.61
CA ASP A 250 9.77 15.78 18.59
C ASP A 250 9.61 16.62 17.31
N ASN A 251 9.90 17.93 17.43
CA ASN A 251 9.96 18.87 16.31
C ASN A 251 8.72 18.87 15.37
N GLY A 252 7.52 18.65 15.92
CA GLY A 252 6.27 18.64 15.15
C GLY A 252 6.03 17.34 14.37
N TYR A 253 6.78 16.27 14.68
CA TYR A 253 6.58 14.94 14.13
C TYR A 253 6.32 13.92 15.24
N ILE A 254 5.49 12.92 14.92
CA ILE A 254 5.23 11.77 15.76
C ILE A 254 5.76 10.51 15.08
N SER A 255 6.60 9.75 15.78
CA SER A 255 7.02 8.41 15.39
C SER A 255 6.24 7.38 16.21
N ILE A 256 5.51 6.51 15.55
CA ILE A 256 4.70 5.46 16.17
C ILE A 256 5.33 4.11 15.86
N VAL A 257 5.56 3.31 16.89
CA VAL A 257 6.09 1.94 16.79
C VAL A 257 5.06 0.95 17.30
N VAL A 258 4.88 -0.14 16.54
CA VAL A 258 4.04 -1.28 16.92
C VAL A 258 4.91 -2.51 17.03
N PHE A 259 4.94 -3.16 18.17
CA PHE A 259 5.57 -4.46 18.37
C PHE A 259 4.55 -5.58 18.28
N PHE A 260 4.83 -6.59 17.47
CA PHE A 260 4.01 -7.78 17.33
C PHE A 260 4.54 -8.91 18.21
N ILE A 261 3.81 -9.24 19.26
CA ILE A 261 4.16 -10.31 20.18
C ILE A 261 3.19 -11.47 19.95
N ARG A 262 3.75 -12.64 19.64
CA ARG A 262 2.97 -13.86 19.46
C ARG A 262 3.54 -14.94 20.34
N ASN A 263 2.65 -15.57 21.09
CA ASN A 263 2.99 -16.59 22.08
C ASN A 263 4.07 -16.12 23.10
N GLY A 264 4.04 -14.83 23.45
CA GLY A 264 5.02 -14.22 24.37
C GLY A 264 6.34 -13.78 23.74
N LYS A 265 6.59 -14.07 22.43
CA LYS A 265 7.80 -13.69 21.70
C LYS A 265 7.56 -12.52 20.75
N LEU A 266 8.53 -11.61 20.64
CA LEU A 266 8.50 -10.50 19.71
C LEU A 266 8.81 -11.01 18.30
N LEU A 267 7.82 -11.03 17.39
CA LEU A 267 8.01 -11.44 15.98
C LEU A 267 8.56 -10.32 15.09
N GLY A 268 8.35 -9.08 15.46
CA GLY A 268 8.80 -7.94 14.66
C GLY A 268 8.16 -6.64 15.09
N ASP A 269 8.50 -5.58 14.37
CA ASP A 269 7.98 -4.23 14.60
C ASP A 269 7.53 -3.55 13.31
N LYS A 270 6.73 -2.50 13.46
CA LYS A 270 6.43 -1.52 12.43
C LYS A 270 6.68 -0.14 12.97
N LYS A 271 7.32 0.69 12.15
CA LYS A 271 7.63 2.09 12.45
C LYS A 271 6.99 2.97 11.40
N ASN A 272 6.32 4.03 11.85
CA ASN A 272 5.76 5.04 10.98
C ASN A 272 6.02 6.42 11.57
N ILE A 273 6.38 7.39 10.73
CA ILE A 273 6.59 8.77 11.11
C ILE A 273 5.57 9.62 10.38
N PHE A 274 4.90 10.50 11.11
CA PHE A 274 3.90 11.42 10.58
C PHE A 274 4.16 12.83 11.12
N PRO A 275 3.79 13.88 10.37
CA PRO A 275 3.68 15.21 10.96
C PRO A 275 2.56 15.23 12.00
N LEU A 276 2.84 15.82 13.15
CA LEU A 276 1.86 16.00 14.22
C LEU A 276 1.05 17.29 13.92
N ILE A 277 -0.21 17.12 13.57
CA ILE A 277 -1.12 18.21 13.23
C ILE A 277 -2.08 18.47 14.38
N ASP A 278 -2.47 17.41 15.08
CA ASP A 278 -3.38 17.43 16.21
C ASP A 278 -2.67 17.02 17.52
N GLU A 279 -3.42 16.83 18.61
CA GLU A 279 -2.86 16.30 19.85
C GLU A 279 -2.38 14.85 19.66
N GLU A 280 -1.37 14.48 20.44
CA GLU A 280 -0.77 13.14 20.40
C GLU A 280 -1.80 12.04 20.62
N LYS A 281 -2.77 12.30 21.51
CA LYS A 281 -3.83 11.36 21.87
C LYS A 281 -4.71 11.03 20.66
N GLU A 282 -5.26 12.03 19.99
CA GLU A 282 -6.14 11.87 18.84
C GLU A 282 -5.42 11.18 17.67
N THR A 283 -4.18 11.59 17.43
CA THR A 283 -3.31 11.00 16.41
C THR A 283 -3.10 9.50 16.64
N LEU A 284 -2.81 9.11 17.89
CA LEU A 284 -2.60 7.70 18.24
C LEU A 284 -3.87 6.87 18.19
N GLU A 285 -4.98 7.38 18.72
CA GLU A 285 -6.28 6.70 18.68
C GLU A 285 -6.68 6.41 17.24
N TYR A 286 -6.59 7.41 16.37
CA TYR A 286 -6.88 7.26 14.94
C TYR A 286 -5.94 6.25 14.28
N TYR A 287 -4.63 6.31 14.58
CA TYR A 287 -3.65 5.38 14.04
C TYR A 287 -3.98 3.93 14.43
N ILE A 288 -4.25 3.66 15.71
CA ILE A 288 -4.52 2.31 16.23
C ILE A 288 -5.77 1.71 15.58
N VAL A 289 -6.86 2.46 15.52
CA VAL A 289 -8.10 1.94 14.95
C VAL A 289 -7.97 1.73 13.45
N ASN A 290 -7.36 2.66 12.71
CA ASN A 290 -7.11 2.47 11.28
C ASN A 290 -6.14 1.32 10.99
N PHE A 291 -5.18 1.07 11.89
CA PHE A 291 -4.26 -0.05 11.78
C PHE A 291 -5.02 -1.39 11.72
N TYR A 292 -6.02 -1.58 12.57
CA TYR A 292 -6.83 -2.81 12.59
C TYR A 292 -7.94 -2.82 11.53
N ASN A 293 -8.53 -1.68 11.16
CA ASN A 293 -9.52 -1.58 10.09
C ASN A 293 -8.98 -2.01 8.71
N LYS A 294 -7.66 -2.04 8.51
CA LYS A 294 -6.97 -2.49 7.28
C LYS A 294 -6.80 -4.02 7.20
N LYS A 295 -7.72 -4.80 7.75
CA LYS A 295 -7.70 -6.28 7.73
C LYS A 295 -6.53 -6.91 8.50
N ASN A 296 -5.98 -6.23 9.49
CA ASN A 296 -5.05 -6.84 10.44
C ASN A 296 -5.84 -7.61 11.51
N ILE A 297 -5.32 -8.76 11.92
CA ILE A 297 -5.95 -9.56 12.98
C ILE A 297 -5.74 -8.87 14.33
N VAL A 298 -6.83 -8.56 15.01
CA VAL A 298 -6.77 -8.01 16.37
C VAL A 298 -6.31 -9.12 17.35
N PRO A 299 -5.24 -8.90 18.13
CA PRO A 299 -4.75 -9.87 19.10
C PRO A 299 -5.64 -9.91 20.36
N LYS A 300 -5.38 -10.87 21.26
CA LYS A 300 -6.12 -10.98 22.52
C LYS A 300 -5.88 -9.82 23.50
N GLU A 301 -4.75 -9.13 23.37
CA GLU A 301 -4.39 -8.00 24.21
C GLU A 301 -3.65 -6.93 23.40
N VAL A 302 -4.01 -5.68 23.60
CA VAL A 302 -3.31 -4.52 23.02
C VAL A 302 -2.81 -3.65 24.17
N ILE A 303 -1.51 -3.29 24.13
CA ILE A 303 -0.88 -2.43 25.13
C ILE A 303 -0.67 -1.06 24.51
N VAL A 304 -1.16 -0.04 25.19
CA VAL A 304 -1.15 1.35 24.71
C VAL A 304 -0.61 2.32 25.77
N PRO A 305 -0.21 3.54 25.38
CA PRO A 305 0.15 4.60 26.33
C PRO A 305 -1.01 5.00 27.24
N GLU A 306 -0.67 5.48 28.43
CA GLU A 306 -1.64 5.92 29.47
C GLU A 306 -2.52 7.10 29.05
N VAL A 307 -2.04 7.90 28.10
CA VAL A 307 -2.78 9.06 27.56
C VAL A 307 -4.07 8.64 26.84
N LEU A 308 -4.18 7.37 26.40
CA LEU A 308 -5.31 6.85 25.67
C LEU A 308 -6.40 6.30 26.57
N ASP A 309 -7.66 6.42 26.13
CA ASP A 309 -8.79 5.80 26.80
C ASP A 309 -8.86 4.30 26.46
N THR A 310 -8.40 3.47 27.41
CA THR A 310 -8.37 2.01 27.23
C THR A 310 -9.77 1.39 27.16
N ALA A 311 -10.78 1.99 27.83
CA ALA A 311 -12.15 1.48 27.81
C ALA A 311 -12.79 1.73 26.44
N LEU A 312 -12.63 2.94 25.90
CA LEU A 312 -13.10 3.31 24.55
C LEU A 312 -12.47 2.42 23.49
N LEU A 313 -11.13 2.26 23.51
CA LEU A 313 -10.42 1.43 22.56
C LEU A 313 -10.77 -0.06 22.69
N SER A 314 -11.00 -0.56 23.91
CA SER A 314 -11.45 -1.95 24.10
C SER A 314 -12.82 -2.21 23.45
N THR A 315 -13.71 -1.25 23.54
CA THR A 315 -15.04 -1.35 22.92
C THR A 315 -14.94 -1.31 21.38
N ILE A 316 -14.11 -0.42 20.83
CA ILE A 316 -13.95 -0.28 19.36
C ILE A 316 -13.27 -1.49 18.74
N LEU A 317 -12.23 -2.02 19.40
CA LEU A 317 -11.41 -3.11 18.89
C LEU A 317 -11.94 -4.50 19.27
N GLU A 318 -12.98 -4.57 20.10
CA GLU A 318 -13.55 -5.82 20.64
C GLU A 318 -12.49 -6.73 21.27
N THR A 319 -11.50 -6.12 21.95
CA THR A 319 -10.39 -6.84 22.58
C THR A 319 -9.93 -6.13 23.85
N LYS A 320 -9.15 -6.84 24.67
CA LYS A 320 -8.59 -6.26 25.90
C LYS A 320 -7.51 -5.24 25.58
N VAL A 321 -7.76 -3.97 25.87
CA VAL A 321 -6.77 -2.88 25.77
C VAL A 321 -6.34 -2.47 27.18
N ILE A 322 -5.03 -2.38 27.43
CA ILE A 322 -4.46 -2.04 28.73
C ILE A 322 -3.31 -1.06 28.58
N SER A 323 -3.05 -0.31 29.66
CA SER A 323 -1.77 0.37 29.90
C SER A 323 -0.93 -0.43 30.89
N THR A 324 0.40 -0.27 30.86
CA THR A 324 1.29 -1.07 31.69
C THR A 324 2.27 -0.20 32.48
N TYR A 325 2.36 -0.45 33.78
CA TYR A 325 3.16 0.35 34.72
C TYR A 325 4.37 -0.40 35.26
N LYS A 326 4.38 -1.76 35.24
CA LYS A 326 5.41 -2.57 35.88
C LYS A 326 5.70 -3.88 35.13
N GLY A 327 6.84 -4.49 35.43
CA GLY A 327 7.20 -5.83 34.99
C GLY A 327 7.73 -5.93 33.55
N LYS A 328 7.74 -7.14 33.01
CA LYS A 328 8.29 -7.44 31.67
C LYS A 328 7.53 -6.72 30.54
N LYS A 329 6.21 -6.52 30.68
CA LYS A 329 5.39 -5.78 29.71
C LYS A 329 5.85 -4.32 29.61
N LYS A 330 6.14 -3.68 30.75
CA LYS A 330 6.67 -2.32 30.79
C LYS A 330 8.02 -2.20 30.09
N LYS A 331 8.92 -3.16 30.27
CA LYS A 331 10.22 -3.17 29.58
C LYS A 331 10.05 -3.20 28.06
N LEU A 332 9.14 -4.03 27.52
CA LEU A 332 8.83 -4.06 26.08
C LEU A 332 8.17 -2.78 25.60
N PHE A 333 7.28 -2.21 26.42
CA PHE A 333 6.62 -0.95 26.14
C PHE A 333 7.63 0.21 26.06
N ASP A 334 8.58 0.28 27.00
CA ASP A 334 9.65 1.29 26.99
C ASP A 334 10.64 1.07 25.84
N LEU A 335 10.92 -0.19 25.49
CA LEU A 335 11.72 -0.53 24.32
C LEU A 335 11.04 -0.04 23.03
N ALA A 336 9.72 -0.16 22.90
CA ALA A 336 8.97 0.39 21.78
C ALA A 336 9.11 1.92 21.69
N ARG A 337 9.06 2.63 22.82
CA ARG A 337 9.30 4.08 22.90
C ARG A 337 10.70 4.45 22.46
N THR A 338 11.71 3.73 22.96
CA THR A 338 13.11 3.94 22.56
C THR A 338 13.30 3.75 21.05
N ASN A 339 12.67 2.71 20.48
CA ASN A 339 12.68 2.50 19.04
C ASN A 339 11.95 3.59 18.26
N ALA A 340 10.86 4.15 18.80
CA ALA A 340 10.16 5.29 18.21
C ALA A 340 11.08 6.52 18.16
N LYS A 341 11.80 6.80 19.28
CA LYS A 341 12.77 7.89 19.35
C LYS A 341 13.88 7.71 18.33
N ILE A 342 14.59 6.58 18.35
CA ILE A 342 15.68 6.29 17.39
C ILE A 342 15.19 6.39 15.94
N SER A 343 13.97 5.90 15.68
CA SER A 343 13.38 6.00 14.33
C SER A 343 13.16 7.45 13.91
N LEU A 344 12.71 8.31 14.81
CA LEU A 344 12.54 9.73 14.51
C LEU A 344 13.90 10.41 14.34
N ASP A 345 14.82 10.24 15.28
CA ASP A 345 16.14 10.87 15.27
C ASP A 345 16.91 10.53 13.97
N ASN A 346 16.85 9.28 13.52
CA ASN A 346 17.53 8.83 12.30
C ASN A 346 16.92 9.36 11.00
N ASN A 347 15.64 9.74 11.00
CA ASN A 347 14.95 10.18 9.80
C ASN A 347 14.66 11.67 9.76
N ILE A 348 14.78 12.37 10.89
CA ILE A 348 14.34 13.77 11.00
C ILE A 348 15.08 14.71 10.04
N GLU A 349 16.41 14.56 9.92
CA GLU A 349 17.21 15.36 8.99
C GLU A 349 16.82 15.13 7.53
N MET A 350 16.53 13.87 7.17
CA MET A 350 16.11 13.52 5.81
C MET A 350 14.73 14.07 5.50
N ILE A 351 13.81 14.02 6.48
CA ILE A 351 12.46 14.58 6.37
C ILE A 351 12.54 16.10 6.16
N TYR A 352 13.35 16.82 6.96
CA TYR A 352 13.54 18.26 6.80
C TYR A 352 14.15 18.62 5.46
N LYS A 353 15.23 17.95 5.05
CA LYS A 353 15.85 18.16 3.74
C LYS A 353 14.87 17.92 2.59
N ASP A 354 14.03 16.90 2.67
CA ASP A 354 13.02 16.62 1.65
C ASP A 354 11.87 17.66 1.66
N GLU A 355 11.48 18.13 2.84
CA GLU A 355 10.46 19.20 2.93
C GLU A 355 10.99 20.53 2.42
N GLU A 356 12.17 20.92 2.87
CA GLU A 356 12.83 22.15 2.44
C GLU A 356 13.06 22.14 0.92
N ARG A 357 13.61 21.06 0.37
CA ARG A 357 13.81 20.91 -1.07
C ARG A 357 12.49 20.98 -1.85
N SER A 358 11.43 20.37 -1.35
CA SER A 358 10.12 20.39 -2.03
C SER A 358 9.50 21.80 -1.97
N ILE A 359 9.60 22.49 -0.84
CA ILE A 359 9.10 23.86 -0.67
C ILE A 359 9.91 24.83 -1.52
N LEU A 360 11.24 24.74 -1.48
CA LEU A 360 12.11 25.60 -2.29
C LEU A 360 11.90 25.40 -3.78
N ALA A 361 11.78 24.13 -4.23
CA ALA A 361 11.51 23.82 -5.63
C ALA A 361 10.15 24.35 -6.10
N ASN A 362 9.13 24.25 -5.25
CA ASN A 362 7.79 24.75 -5.56
C ASN A 362 7.78 26.29 -5.62
N LYS A 363 8.51 26.94 -4.71
CA LYS A 363 8.68 28.39 -4.70
C LYS A 363 9.47 28.88 -5.91
N GLU A 364 10.59 28.21 -6.28
CA GLU A 364 11.38 28.50 -7.47
C GLU A 364 10.53 28.39 -8.75
N LEU A 365 9.65 27.37 -8.83
CA LEU A 365 8.71 27.21 -9.94
C LEU A 365 7.66 28.32 -9.97
N ALA A 366 7.12 28.69 -8.81
CA ALA A 366 6.14 29.77 -8.68
C ALA A 366 6.73 31.13 -9.12
N GLU A 367 7.94 31.44 -8.68
CA GLU A 367 8.68 32.66 -9.07
C GLU A 367 9.00 32.66 -10.57
N LEU A 368 9.46 31.53 -11.13
CA LEU A 368 9.77 31.39 -12.55
C LEU A 368 8.55 31.65 -13.44
N LEU A 369 7.38 31.19 -13.02
CA LEU A 369 6.13 31.27 -13.78
C LEU A 369 5.24 32.46 -13.37
N ASN A 370 5.68 33.31 -12.46
CA ASN A 370 4.87 34.41 -11.91
C ASN A 370 3.52 33.96 -11.31
N ILE A 371 3.50 32.83 -10.61
CA ILE A 371 2.32 32.31 -9.92
C ILE A 371 2.39 32.69 -8.44
N GLU A 372 1.43 33.48 -7.95
CA GLU A 372 1.44 34.01 -6.58
C GLU A 372 1.37 32.92 -5.52
N ASN A 373 0.53 31.89 -5.73
CA ASN A 373 0.34 30.75 -4.82
C ASN A 373 0.29 29.44 -5.61
N LEU A 374 1.42 28.74 -5.71
CA LEU A 374 1.52 27.45 -6.35
C LEU A 374 1.44 26.34 -5.30
N SER A 375 0.30 25.72 -5.17
CA SER A 375 0.10 24.58 -4.26
C SER A 375 -0.23 23.30 -5.00
N VAL A 376 -1.14 23.34 -5.97
CA VAL A 376 -1.63 22.15 -6.69
C VAL A 376 -1.15 22.14 -8.13
N ILE A 377 -0.37 21.13 -8.48
CA ILE A 377 0.12 20.88 -9.83
C ILE A 377 -0.52 19.59 -10.34
N GLU A 378 -1.19 19.64 -11.50
CA GLU A 378 -1.65 18.46 -12.22
C GLU A 378 -0.77 18.22 -13.44
N SER A 379 -0.25 17.00 -13.61
CA SER A 379 0.54 16.66 -14.79
C SER A 379 -0.12 15.54 -15.57
N PHE A 380 -0.15 15.71 -16.90
CA PHE A 380 -0.81 14.81 -17.86
C PHE A 380 0.21 14.15 -18.78
N ASP A 381 0.01 12.86 -19.04
CA ASP A 381 0.75 12.08 -20.02
C ASP A 381 -0.21 11.26 -20.88
N ASN A 382 -0.04 11.36 -22.20
CA ASN A 382 -0.75 10.57 -23.19
C ASN A 382 0.21 9.53 -23.76
N SER A 383 -0.20 8.28 -23.81
CA SER A 383 0.61 7.22 -24.39
C SER A 383 -0.19 6.36 -25.35
N ASN A 384 0.36 6.22 -26.56
CA ASN A 384 -0.13 5.32 -27.61
C ASN A 384 0.77 4.10 -27.66
N LEU A 385 0.28 2.93 -27.30
CA LEU A 385 1.00 1.67 -27.44
C LEU A 385 0.35 0.79 -28.50
N PHE A 386 1.04 0.66 -29.64
CA PHE A 386 0.75 -0.32 -30.70
C PHE A 386 -0.70 -0.41 -31.19
N GLY A 387 -1.33 0.72 -31.52
CA GLY A 387 -2.47 0.75 -32.42
C GLY A 387 -3.84 0.38 -31.86
N SER A 388 -3.99 -0.02 -30.59
CA SER A 388 -5.28 -0.53 -30.14
C SER A 388 -5.97 0.25 -29.01
N TYR A 389 -5.25 1.00 -28.15
CA TYR A 389 -5.88 1.81 -27.10
C TYR A 389 -5.00 3.01 -26.70
N THR A 390 -5.45 4.21 -27.04
CA THR A 390 -4.89 5.45 -26.49
C THR A 390 -5.37 5.61 -25.05
N VAL A 391 -4.44 5.83 -24.13
CA VAL A 391 -4.76 6.12 -22.74
C VAL A 391 -4.09 7.40 -22.29
N SER A 392 -4.75 8.10 -21.41
CA SER A 392 -4.17 9.26 -20.74
C SER A 392 -4.24 9.06 -19.24
N THR A 393 -3.26 9.60 -18.54
CA THR A 393 -3.23 9.62 -17.09
C THR A 393 -2.90 11.00 -16.56
N MET A 394 -3.34 11.24 -15.34
CA MET A 394 -3.08 12.47 -14.63
C MET A 394 -2.54 12.13 -13.24
N VAL A 395 -1.46 12.78 -12.86
CA VAL A 395 -0.94 12.79 -11.50
C VAL A 395 -1.09 14.16 -10.89
N THR A 396 -1.28 14.21 -9.58
CA THR A 396 -1.43 15.45 -8.82
C THR A 396 -0.30 15.55 -7.80
N PHE A 397 0.31 16.72 -7.73
CA PHE A 397 1.27 17.08 -6.70
C PHE A 397 0.69 18.23 -5.88
N ILE A 398 0.82 18.15 -4.56
CA ILE A 398 0.41 19.20 -3.63
C ILE A 398 1.64 19.59 -2.81
N ASP A 399 1.98 20.89 -2.82
CA ASP A 399 3.17 21.44 -2.16
C ASP A 399 4.46 20.67 -2.52
N GLY A 400 4.63 20.34 -3.82
CA GLY A 400 5.76 19.58 -4.36
C GLY A 400 5.78 18.10 -4.00
N LYS A 401 4.74 17.53 -3.37
CA LYS A 401 4.64 16.11 -3.00
C LYS A 401 3.51 15.40 -3.76
N PRO A 402 3.68 14.13 -4.19
CA PRO A 402 2.67 13.40 -4.96
C PRO A 402 1.43 13.06 -4.13
N SER A 403 0.25 13.47 -4.60
CA SER A 403 -1.06 13.13 -4.01
C SER A 403 -1.71 11.99 -4.79
N LYS A 404 -1.38 10.74 -4.43
CA LYS A 404 -1.79 9.55 -5.20
C LYS A 404 -3.29 9.30 -5.25
N ASN A 405 -4.05 9.83 -4.30
CA ASN A 405 -5.51 9.71 -4.27
C ASN A 405 -6.19 10.56 -5.35
N ASP A 406 -5.51 11.61 -5.78
CA ASP A 406 -6.00 12.52 -6.81
C ASP A 406 -5.61 12.12 -8.23
N TYR A 407 -4.83 11.03 -8.37
CA TYR A 407 -4.47 10.49 -9.67
C TYR A 407 -5.68 9.98 -10.43
N ARG A 408 -5.73 10.23 -11.72
CA ARG A 408 -6.85 9.82 -12.58
C ARG A 408 -6.36 9.07 -13.81
N LYS A 409 -7.19 8.15 -14.28
CA LYS A 409 -6.99 7.35 -15.48
C LYS A 409 -8.13 7.64 -16.44
N PHE A 410 -7.80 7.92 -17.69
CA PHE A 410 -8.76 8.21 -18.71
C PHE A 410 -8.63 7.18 -19.84
N LYS A 411 -9.73 6.52 -20.16
CA LYS A 411 -9.86 5.75 -21.39
C LYS A 411 -10.37 6.69 -22.47
N ILE A 412 -9.63 6.81 -23.56
CA ILE A 412 -9.95 7.71 -24.67
C ILE A 412 -10.87 7.01 -25.64
N SER A 413 -11.84 7.75 -26.17
CA SER A 413 -12.90 7.21 -27.03
C SER A 413 -12.54 7.20 -28.49
N PHE A 414 -11.47 7.89 -28.90
CA PHE A 414 -11.04 8.02 -30.28
C PHE A 414 -10.11 6.88 -30.71
N ASP A 415 -10.47 6.23 -31.84
CA ASP A 415 -9.70 5.12 -32.43
C ASP A 415 -8.50 5.58 -33.31
N LYS A 416 -8.13 6.85 -33.31
CA LYS A 416 -7.03 7.38 -34.11
C LYS A 416 -5.85 7.82 -33.26
N ASN A 417 -4.62 7.60 -33.76
CA ASN A 417 -3.34 8.08 -33.23
C ASN A 417 -3.26 9.63 -33.23
N ASP A 418 -4.19 10.29 -32.57
CA ASP A 418 -4.26 11.74 -32.41
C ASP A 418 -4.00 12.12 -30.96
N ASP A 419 -2.74 12.37 -30.65
CA ASP A 419 -2.31 12.78 -29.30
C ASP A 419 -2.90 14.14 -28.89
N VAL A 420 -3.14 15.02 -29.85
CA VAL A 420 -3.74 16.35 -29.65
C VAL A 420 -5.22 16.23 -29.30
N GLY A 421 -5.97 15.43 -30.08
CA GLY A 421 -7.39 15.16 -29.79
C GLY A 421 -7.58 14.43 -28.48
N ALA A 422 -6.70 13.48 -28.17
CA ALA A 422 -6.69 12.77 -26.89
C ALA A 422 -6.48 13.73 -25.69
N MET A 423 -5.53 14.67 -25.81
CA MET A 423 -5.29 15.69 -24.79
C MET A 423 -6.53 16.58 -24.60
N LYS A 424 -7.14 17.06 -25.70
CA LYS A 424 -8.36 17.88 -25.63
C LYS A 424 -9.50 17.15 -24.89
N GLU A 425 -9.75 15.88 -25.21
CA GLU A 425 -10.79 15.08 -24.53
C GLU A 425 -10.54 14.99 -23.01
N VAL A 426 -9.30 14.68 -22.62
CA VAL A 426 -8.96 14.47 -21.21
C VAL A 426 -9.06 15.76 -20.41
N ILE A 427 -8.51 16.86 -20.93
CA ILE A 427 -8.58 18.18 -20.31
C ILE A 427 -10.03 18.62 -20.17
N TYR A 428 -10.85 18.46 -21.22
CA TYR A 428 -12.28 18.78 -21.17
C TYR A 428 -12.99 17.97 -20.07
N ARG A 429 -12.85 16.64 -20.07
CA ARG A 429 -13.50 15.76 -19.08
C ARG A 429 -13.08 16.07 -17.65
N ARG A 430 -11.80 16.37 -17.43
CA ARG A 430 -11.27 16.69 -16.10
C ARG A 430 -11.85 17.99 -15.59
N TYR A 431 -11.69 19.09 -16.34
CA TYR A 431 -12.03 20.42 -15.86
C TYR A 431 -13.52 20.73 -15.92
N TYR A 432 -14.24 20.18 -16.88
CA TYR A 432 -15.71 20.20 -16.88
C TYR A 432 -16.27 19.50 -15.63
N SER A 433 -15.72 18.35 -15.26
CA SER A 433 -16.13 17.65 -14.04
C SER A 433 -15.82 18.44 -12.77
N LEU A 434 -14.69 19.15 -12.71
CA LEU A 434 -14.36 20.01 -11.56
C LEU A 434 -15.32 21.20 -11.46
N LEU A 435 -15.65 21.83 -12.58
CA LEU A 435 -16.63 22.92 -12.66
C LEU A 435 -18.00 22.49 -12.16
N MET A 436 -18.53 21.38 -12.72
CA MET A 436 -19.86 20.88 -12.37
C MET A 436 -19.98 20.46 -10.90
N ASN A 437 -18.89 19.99 -10.29
CA ASN A 437 -18.88 19.56 -8.90
C ASN A 437 -18.36 20.63 -7.92
N ASN A 438 -18.12 21.85 -8.38
CA ASN A 438 -17.60 22.98 -7.59
C ASN A 438 -16.33 22.61 -6.81
N LYS A 439 -15.40 21.88 -7.46
CA LYS A 439 -14.15 21.43 -6.84
C LYS A 439 -13.01 22.40 -7.13
N ARG A 440 -11.98 22.38 -6.28
CA ARG A 440 -10.77 23.19 -6.46
C ARG A 440 -10.11 22.88 -7.80
N MET A 441 -9.75 23.92 -8.55
CA MET A 441 -8.89 23.85 -9.73
C MET A 441 -7.41 23.78 -9.31
N PRO A 442 -6.53 23.18 -10.13
CA PRO A 442 -5.10 23.27 -9.90
C PRO A 442 -4.59 24.68 -10.19
N ASP A 443 -3.41 24.98 -9.64
CA ASP A 443 -2.74 26.26 -9.87
C ASP A 443 -1.85 26.22 -11.12
N LEU A 444 -1.40 25.00 -11.52
CA LEU A 444 -0.56 24.75 -12.69
C LEU A 444 -0.90 23.41 -13.33
N ILE A 445 -0.94 23.40 -14.67
CA ILE A 445 -1.03 22.19 -15.49
C ILE A 445 0.32 21.97 -16.17
N LEU A 446 0.88 20.76 -16.03
CA LEU A 446 2.06 20.32 -16.74
C LEU A 446 1.68 19.25 -17.77
N VAL A 447 2.11 19.41 -19.00
CA VAL A 447 1.95 18.41 -20.05
C VAL A 447 3.31 17.81 -20.42
N ASP A 448 3.36 16.49 -20.54
CA ASP A 448 4.57 15.79 -21.01
C ASP A 448 4.62 15.85 -22.54
N GLY A 449 5.01 17.03 -23.08
CA GLY A 449 5.05 17.30 -24.50
C GLY A 449 5.30 18.75 -24.87
N GLY A 450 5.33 19.01 -26.18
CA GLY A 450 5.66 20.31 -26.74
C GLY A 450 4.45 21.24 -26.96
N ILE A 451 4.67 22.27 -27.76
CA ILE A 451 3.73 23.37 -28.04
C ILE A 451 2.35 22.89 -28.49
N ASN A 452 2.26 21.81 -29.28
CA ASN A 452 0.98 21.29 -29.77
C ASN A 452 0.06 20.83 -28.62
N GLN A 453 0.62 20.20 -27.59
CA GLN A 453 -0.15 19.74 -26.44
C GLN A 453 -0.54 20.90 -25.51
N ILE A 454 0.34 21.89 -25.36
CA ILE A 454 0.04 23.15 -24.63
C ILE A 454 -1.14 23.84 -25.31
N ASN A 455 -1.08 24.03 -26.64
CA ASN A 455 -2.14 24.69 -27.38
C ASN A 455 -3.49 23.94 -27.29
N ALA A 456 -3.45 22.60 -27.31
CA ALA A 456 -4.63 21.78 -27.11
C ALA A 456 -5.27 22.00 -25.72
N CYS A 457 -4.46 22.10 -24.68
CA CYS A 457 -4.93 22.40 -23.33
C CYS A 457 -5.53 23.80 -23.25
N ASN A 458 -4.83 24.82 -23.74
CA ASN A 458 -5.27 26.20 -23.70
C ASN A 458 -6.58 26.42 -24.48
N GLU A 459 -6.76 25.79 -25.64
CA GLU A 459 -8.00 25.85 -26.42
C GLU A 459 -9.20 25.33 -25.61
N VAL A 460 -9.05 24.20 -24.93
CA VAL A 460 -10.12 23.63 -24.11
C VAL A 460 -10.40 24.46 -22.87
N LEU A 461 -9.37 24.92 -22.16
CA LEU A 461 -9.54 25.77 -20.98
C LEU A 461 -10.26 27.07 -21.33
N ASN A 462 -9.90 27.69 -22.46
CA ASN A 462 -10.57 28.89 -22.98
C ASN A 462 -12.05 28.61 -23.31
N SER A 463 -12.37 27.47 -23.92
CA SER A 463 -13.75 27.07 -24.21
C SER A 463 -14.60 26.87 -22.94
N LEU A 464 -13.99 26.49 -21.84
CA LEU A 464 -14.62 26.34 -20.53
C LEU A 464 -14.58 27.63 -19.69
N ASN A 465 -13.98 28.70 -20.20
CA ASN A 465 -13.75 29.97 -19.50
C ASN A 465 -12.95 29.81 -18.18
N ILE A 466 -11.95 28.92 -18.21
CA ILE A 466 -11.07 28.61 -17.08
C ILE A 466 -9.70 29.24 -17.34
N LYS A 467 -9.17 29.94 -16.33
CA LYS A 467 -7.82 30.52 -16.37
C LYS A 467 -6.91 29.71 -15.45
N ILE A 468 -6.12 28.82 -16.03
CA ILE A 468 -5.07 28.06 -15.32
C ILE A 468 -3.83 28.10 -16.21
N LYS A 469 -2.67 28.32 -15.61
CA LYS A 469 -1.40 28.32 -16.36
C LYS A 469 -1.07 26.90 -16.84
N VAL A 470 -0.67 26.78 -18.10
CA VAL A 470 -0.26 25.51 -18.72
C VAL A 470 1.21 25.61 -19.10
N CYS A 471 2.02 24.59 -18.77
CA CYS A 471 3.40 24.51 -19.21
C CYS A 471 3.71 23.13 -19.78
N GLY A 472 4.66 23.07 -20.73
CA GLY A 472 5.16 21.86 -21.34
C GLY A 472 6.52 21.43 -20.78
N LEU A 473 6.70 20.16 -20.56
CA LEU A 473 8.00 19.56 -20.18
C LEU A 473 8.74 19.12 -21.45
N MET A 474 9.81 19.83 -21.79
CA MET A 474 10.65 19.50 -22.96
C MET A 474 11.77 18.56 -22.54
N LYS A 475 11.91 17.44 -23.27
CA LYS A 475 12.96 16.42 -23.06
C LYS A 475 14.03 16.52 -24.15
N ASP A 476 15.23 16.12 -23.80
CA ASP A 476 16.33 15.95 -24.75
C ASP A 476 16.23 14.60 -25.51
N ASP A 477 17.13 14.35 -26.46
CA ASP A 477 17.18 13.12 -27.27
C ASP A 477 17.39 11.85 -26.41
N LYS A 478 17.83 12.01 -25.16
CA LYS A 478 17.97 10.93 -24.17
C LYS A 478 16.76 10.78 -23.25
N HIS A 479 15.62 11.41 -23.62
CA HIS A 479 14.40 11.44 -22.81
C HIS A 479 14.56 12.06 -21.41
N THR A 480 15.61 12.87 -21.19
CA THR A 480 15.83 13.57 -19.92
C THR A 480 15.20 14.97 -20.01
N LEU A 481 14.63 15.46 -18.92
CA LEU A 481 14.09 16.82 -18.86
C LEU A 481 15.19 17.84 -19.19
N ARG A 482 14.90 18.73 -20.14
CA ARG A 482 15.80 19.79 -20.57
C ARG A 482 15.29 21.16 -20.18
N ALA A 483 14.03 21.45 -20.46
CA ALA A 483 13.47 22.78 -20.32
C ALA A 483 11.97 22.74 -19.99
N LEU A 484 11.46 23.85 -19.48
CA LEU A 484 10.04 24.12 -19.29
C LEU A 484 9.60 25.16 -20.33
N VAL A 485 8.50 24.90 -21.01
CA VAL A 485 7.89 25.84 -21.98
C VAL A 485 6.66 26.47 -21.34
N ASP A 486 6.65 27.79 -21.23
CA ASP A 486 5.49 28.55 -20.77
C ASP A 486 4.41 28.57 -21.85
N GLY A 487 3.18 28.19 -21.52
CA GLY A 487 2.08 28.12 -22.48
C GLY A 487 1.41 29.44 -22.80
N ASP A 488 1.71 30.50 -22.09
CA ASP A 488 1.19 31.85 -22.35
C ASP A 488 2.14 32.65 -23.27
N THR A 489 3.45 32.60 -22.95
CA THR A 489 4.47 33.37 -23.66
C THR A 489 5.20 32.56 -24.74
N LEU A 490 5.12 31.23 -24.68
CA LEU A 490 5.91 30.27 -25.45
C LEU A 490 7.43 30.37 -25.22
N GLU A 491 7.83 31.08 -24.19
CA GLU A 491 9.23 31.13 -23.76
C GLU A 491 9.68 29.79 -23.20
N THR A 492 10.95 29.47 -23.49
CA THR A 492 11.57 28.23 -23.02
C THR A 492 12.58 28.55 -21.91
N TYR A 493 12.31 28.03 -20.74
CA TYR A 493 13.19 28.17 -19.58
C TYR A 493 14.10 26.93 -19.47
N GLU A 494 15.40 27.11 -19.73
CA GLU A 494 16.38 26.06 -19.47
C GLU A 494 16.56 25.86 -17.96
N ILE A 495 16.49 24.59 -17.50
CA ILE A 495 16.52 24.28 -16.09
C ILE A 495 17.88 23.71 -15.70
N ASN A 496 18.50 24.31 -14.68
CA ASN A 496 19.76 23.81 -14.15
C ASN A 496 19.59 22.40 -13.57
N LYS A 497 20.30 21.42 -14.13
CA LYS A 497 20.23 20.00 -13.73
C LYS A 497 20.59 19.72 -12.26
N LYS A 498 21.19 20.71 -11.56
CA LYS A 498 21.53 20.61 -10.14
C LYS A 498 20.54 21.36 -9.23
N SER A 499 19.52 22.01 -9.77
CA SER A 499 18.51 22.76 -8.98
C SER A 499 17.48 21.83 -8.35
N ASN A 500 16.86 22.29 -7.25
CA ASN A 500 15.72 21.59 -6.64
C ASN A 500 14.54 21.55 -7.59
N LEU A 501 14.35 22.59 -8.40
CA LEU A 501 13.35 22.67 -9.45
C LEU A 501 13.49 21.54 -10.49
N PHE A 502 14.72 21.28 -10.96
CA PHE A 502 14.98 20.17 -11.88
C PHE A 502 14.54 18.82 -11.30
N TYR A 503 14.87 18.55 -10.04
CA TYR A 503 14.49 17.32 -9.35
C TYR A 503 12.98 17.22 -9.16
N LEU A 504 12.28 18.33 -8.86
CA LEU A 504 10.83 18.35 -8.75
C LEU A 504 10.16 18.01 -10.08
N LEU A 505 10.51 18.71 -11.16
CA LEU A 505 9.92 18.52 -12.47
C LEU A 505 10.24 17.14 -13.06
N THR A 506 11.47 16.64 -12.87
CA THR A 506 11.84 15.27 -13.24
C THR A 506 10.98 14.26 -12.50
N ARG A 507 10.81 14.42 -11.18
CA ARG A 507 9.98 13.54 -10.36
C ARG A 507 8.51 13.57 -10.79
N ILE A 508 7.97 14.72 -11.20
CA ILE A 508 6.60 14.82 -11.74
C ILE A 508 6.50 14.07 -13.06
N SER A 509 7.44 14.29 -13.99
CA SER A 509 7.49 13.62 -15.28
C SER A 509 7.64 12.10 -15.15
N ASP A 510 8.56 11.64 -14.31
CA ASP A 510 8.77 10.20 -14.06
C ASP A 510 7.53 9.55 -13.44
N GLU A 511 6.86 10.24 -12.53
CA GLU A 511 5.69 9.70 -11.83
C GLU A 511 4.47 9.59 -12.76
N VAL A 512 4.21 10.60 -13.63
CA VAL A 512 3.12 10.52 -14.59
C VAL A 512 3.38 9.41 -15.61
N HIS A 513 4.59 9.31 -16.12
CA HIS A 513 5.00 8.24 -17.04
C HIS A 513 4.91 6.85 -16.42
N ARG A 514 5.41 6.68 -15.17
CA ARG A 514 5.28 5.44 -14.40
C ARG A 514 3.81 5.03 -14.21
N PHE A 515 2.94 6.00 -13.94
CA PHE A 515 1.51 5.77 -13.73
C PHE A 515 0.82 5.36 -15.03
N THR A 516 1.20 5.97 -16.16
CA THR A 516 0.74 5.64 -17.51
C THR A 516 1.11 4.22 -17.92
N ILE A 517 2.39 3.83 -17.74
CA ILE A 517 2.86 2.45 -18.02
C ILE A 517 2.07 1.42 -17.18
N ASN A 518 1.83 1.71 -15.90
CA ASN A 518 1.07 0.81 -15.05
C ASN A 518 -0.39 0.66 -15.51
N TYR A 519 -0.99 1.74 -16.01
CA TYR A 519 -2.34 1.69 -16.56
C TYR A 519 -2.40 0.89 -17.85
N HIS A 520 -1.44 1.07 -18.76
CA HIS A 520 -1.31 0.23 -19.95
C HIS A 520 -1.19 -1.26 -19.62
N ARG A 521 -0.34 -1.61 -18.65
CA ARG A 521 -0.22 -3.01 -18.19
C ARG A 521 -1.54 -3.58 -17.68
N GLN A 522 -2.33 -2.76 -16.97
CA GLN A 522 -3.66 -3.18 -16.49
C GLN A 522 -4.64 -3.40 -17.65
N ILE A 523 -4.68 -2.50 -18.65
CA ILE A 523 -5.56 -2.64 -19.82
C ILE A 523 -5.16 -3.86 -20.64
N ARG A 524 -3.86 -4.03 -20.93
CA ARG A 524 -3.34 -5.20 -21.66
C ARG A 524 -3.70 -6.50 -20.95
N SER A 525 -3.50 -6.57 -19.63
CA SER A 525 -3.87 -7.75 -18.84
C SER A 525 -5.37 -8.05 -18.90
N LYS A 526 -6.23 -7.01 -18.92
CA LYS A 526 -7.67 -7.19 -19.10
C LYS A 526 -8.01 -7.62 -20.53
N GLY A 527 -7.45 -6.99 -21.53
CA GLY A 527 -7.68 -7.32 -22.94
C GLY A 527 -7.23 -8.76 -23.28
N SER A 528 -6.06 -9.18 -22.79
CA SER A 528 -5.60 -10.56 -22.91
C SER A 528 -6.56 -11.55 -22.24
N LEU A 529 -7.10 -11.18 -21.07
CA LEU A 529 -8.09 -12.00 -20.37
C LEU A 529 -9.41 -12.07 -21.12
N GLU A 530 -9.88 -10.96 -21.69
CA GLU A 530 -11.09 -10.92 -22.52
C GLU A 530 -10.94 -11.78 -23.78
N SER A 531 -9.80 -11.73 -24.45
CA SER A 531 -9.49 -12.57 -25.61
C SER A 531 -9.47 -14.06 -25.26
N VAL A 532 -8.81 -14.41 -24.17
CA VAL A 532 -8.78 -15.80 -23.67
C VAL A 532 -10.18 -16.33 -23.38
N LEU A 533 -11.03 -15.54 -22.72
CA LEU A 533 -12.40 -15.93 -22.39
C LEU A 533 -13.30 -16.05 -23.63
N THR A 534 -13.04 -15.27 -24.68
CA THR A 534 -13.80 -15.34 -25.94
C THR A 534 -13.47 -16.61 -26.74
N ASN A 535 -12.28 -17.17 -26.58
CA ASN A 535 -11.84 -18.39 -27.27
C ASN A 535 -12.35 -19.69 -26.64
N VAL A 536 -13.05 -19.61 -25.50
CA VAL A 536 -13.59 -20.81 -24.82
C VAL A 536 -15.11 -20.89 -25.07
N ASN A 537 -15.55 -21.94 -25.72
CA ASN A 537 -16.96 -22.18 -25.99
C ASN A 537 -17.76 -22.32 -24.68
N GLY A 538 -18.96 -21.70 -24.67
CA GLY A 538 -19.86 -21.74 -23.50
C GLY A 538 -19.67 -20.58 -22.50
N ILE A 539 -18.73 -19.63 -22.75
CA ILE A 539 -18.58 -18.41 -21.98
C ILE A 539 -19.27 -17.25 -22.70
N GLY A 540 -20.54 -17.00 -22.39
CA GLY A 540 -21.27 -15.84 -22.88
C GLY A 540 -20.92 -14.54 -22.14
N GLU A 541 -21.39 -13.39 -22.65
CA GLU A 541 -21.06 -12.05 -22.15
C GLU A 541 -21.32 -11.86 -20.63
N THR A 542 -22.37 -12.48 -20.09
CA THR A 542 -22.70 -12.38 -18.65
C THR A 542 -21.64 -13.08 -17.80
N ARG A 543 -21.32 -14.34 -18.12
CA ARG A 543 -20.29 -15.12 -17.43
C ARG A 543 -18.89 -14.51 -17.60
N LYS A 544 -18.60 -13.95 -18.77
CA LYS A 544 -17.37 -13.22 -19.04
C LYS A 544 -17.23 -12.02 -18.12
N LYS A 545 -18.27 -11.20 -17.93
CA LYS A 545 -18.27 -10.07 -17.01
C LYS A 545 -18.07 -10.50 -15.54
N GLU A 546 -18.68 -11.59 -15.11
CA GLU A 546 -18.52 -12.14 -13.77
C GLU A 546 -17.09 -12.64 -13.52
N LEU A 547 -16.51 -13.38 -14.47
CA LEU A 547 -15.12 -13.84 -14.42
C LEU A 547 -14.13 -12.67 -14.39
N LEU A 548 -14.33 -11.65 -15.24
CA LEU A 548 -13.52 -10.45 -15.24
C LEU A 548 -13.61 -9.69 -13.92
N LYS A 549 -14.79 -9.60 -13.32
CA LYS A 549 -15.02 -8.97 -12.01
C LYS A 549 -14.35 -9.76 -10.88
N LYS A 550 -14.42 -11.08 -10.91
CA LYS A 550 -13.87 -11.96 -9.85
C LYS A 550 -12.34 -12.04 -9.89
N TYR A 551 -11.76 -12.21 -11.07
CA TYR A 551 -10.31 -12.47 -11.22
C TYR A 551 -9.49 -11.24 -11.61
N GLY A 552 -10.00 -10.37 -12.47
CA GLY A 552 -9.39 -9.09 -12.86
C GLY A 552 -8.07 -9.18 -13.63
N SER A 553 -7.42 -10.35 -13.73
CA SER A 553 -6.20 -10.59 -14.51
C SER A 553 -6.04 -12.05 -14.92
N LEU A 554 -5.38 -12.27 -16.08
CA LEU A 554 -5.07 -13.61 -16.58
C LEU A 554 -4.28 -14.43 -15.55
N LYS A 555 -3.29 -13.84 -14.92
CA LYS A 555 -2.47 -14.49 -13.89
C LYS A 555 -3.29 -15.01 -12.70
N LYS A 556 -4.24 -14.23 -12.19
CA LYS A 556 -5.12 -14.67 -11.10
C LYS A 556 -6.06 -15.78 -11.52
N MET A 557 -6.50 -15.75 -12.78
CA MET A 557 -7.38 -16.78 -13.33
C MET A 557 -6.62 -18.09 -13.60
N THR A 558 -5.38 -18.04 -14.06
CA THR A 558 -4.52 -19.23 -14.20
C THR A 558 -4.12 -19.86 -12.87
N GLU A 559 -4.23 -19.12 -11.76
CA GLU A 559 -4.00 -19.61 -10.41
C GLU A 559 -5.29 -20.17 -9.75
N ALA A 560 -6.46 -19.99 -10.38
CA ALA A 560 -7.74 -20.46 -9.88
C ALA A 560 -7.87 -21.98 -10.06
N SER A 561 -8.48 -22.65 -9.10
CA SER A 561 -8.83 -24.08 -9.22
C SER A 561 -10.09 -24.27 -10.09
N ILE A 562 -10.30 -25.47 -10.62
CA ILE A 562 -11.53 -25.80 -11.35
C ILE A 562 -12.75 -25.51 -10.47
N SER A 563 -12.72 -25.87 -9.19
CA SER A 563 -13.80 -25.59 -8.24
C SER A 563 -14.07 -24.10 -8.03
N ASP A 564 -13.05 -23.22 -8.13
CA ASP A 564 -13.25 -21.76 -8.05
C ASP A 564 -13.90 -21.21 -9.34
N LEU A 565 -13.66 -21.85 -10.48
CA LEU A 565 -14.27 -21.52 -11.77
C LEU A 565 -15.71 -22.04 -11.86
N GLU A 566 -16.00 -23.20 -11.27
CA GLU A 566 -17.34 -23.81 -11.19
C GLU A 566 -18.35 -22.97 -10.39
N GLU A 567 -17.90 -22.03 -9.57
CA GLU A 567 -18.82 -21.07 -8.94
C GLU A 567 -19.54 -20.16 -9.95
N ILE A 568 -18.99 -20.03 -11.18
CA ILE A 568 -19.51 -19.13 -12.23
C ILE A 568 -19.85 -19.94 -13.51
N LEU A 569 -19.11 -21.03 -13.76
CA LEU A 569 -19.19 -21.79 -14.98
C LEU A 569 -19.71 -23.21 -14.72
N PRO A 570 -20.42 -23.85 -15.67
CA PRO A 570 -20.69 -25.27 -15.64
C PRO A 570 -19.38 -26.08 -15.61
N THR A 571 -19.41 -27.27 -15.02
CA THR A 571 -18.23 -28.15 -14.80
C THR A 571 -17.42 -28.40 -16.07
N ASN A 572 -18.07 -28.69 -17.20
CA ASN A 572 -17.42 -28.89 -18.49
C ASN A 572 -16.70 -27.65 -18.99
N VAL A 573 -17.33 -26.46 -18.94
CA VAL A 573 -16.77 -25.18 -19.38
C VAL A 573 -15.64 -24.72 -18.45
N ALA A 574 -15.76 -24.99 -17.15
CA ALA A 574 -14.71 -24.71 -16.16
C ALA A 574 -13.44 -25.53 -16.41
N SER A 575 -13.61 -26.82 -16.78
CA SER A 575 -12.50 -27.71 -17.15
C SER A 575 -11.82 -27.22 -18.44
N ASP A 576 -12.61 -26.93 -19.49
CA ASP A 576 -12.09 -26.44 -20.78
C ASP A 576 -11.31 -25.13 -20.63
N LEU A 577 -11.86 -24.16 -19.88
CA LEU A 577 -11.17 -22.91 -19.58
C LEU A 577 -9.87 -23.16 -18.81
N HIS A 578 -9.89 -24.01 -17.81
CA HIS A 578 -8.72 -24.31 -17.01
C HIS A 578 -7.60 -24.97 -17.83
N ASP A 579 -7.94 -25.92 -18.71
CA ASP A 579 -6.96 -26.60 -19.56
C ASP A 579 -6.39 -25.67 -20.63
N TYR A 580 -7.22 -24.77 -21.17
CA TYR A 580 -6.78 -23.71 -22.07
C TYR A 580 -5.81 -22.73 -21.37
N LEU A 581 -6.11 -22.31 -20.15
CA LEU A 581 -5.21 -21.45 -19.35
C LEU A 581 -3.86 -22.10 -19.03
N ILE A 582 -3.83 -23.43 -18.85
CA ILE A 582 -2.58 -24.16 -18.63
C ILE A 582 -1.75 -24.26 -19.91
N SER A 583 -2.39 -24.47 -21.07
CA SER A 583 -1.70 -24.51 -22.36
C SER A 583 -0.99 -23.19 -22.65
N LEU A 584 -1.62 -22.05 -22.33
CA LEU A 584 -1.03 -20.73 -22.47
C LEU A 584 0.20 -20.53 -21.55
N LYS A 585 0.18 -21.10 -20.35
CA LYS A 585 1.31 -20.99 -19.40
C LYS A 585 2.56 -21.77 -19.89
N GLY A 586 2.37 -22.80 -20.71
CA GLY A 586 3.46 -23.54 -21.36
C GLY A 586 4.13 -22.77 -22.50
N SER A 587 3.34 -22.00 -23.28
CA SER A 587 3.85 -21.20 -24.40
C SER A 587 4.60 -19.94 -23.95
N GLU A 588 4.16 -19.26 -22.90
CA GLU A 588 4.88 -18.08 -22.34
C GLU A 588 6.28 -18.43 -21.80
N LYS A 589 6.49 -19.64 -21.29
CA LYS A 589 7.84 -20.09 -20.89
C LYS A 589 8.80 -20.21 -22.06
N ASN A 590 8.32 -20.56 -23.24
CA ASN A 590 9.12 -20.66 -24.45
C ASN A 590 9.44 -19.29 -25.06
N GLU A 591 8.51 -18.33 -25.03
CA GLU A 591 8.76 -16.94 -25.46
C GLU A 591 9.71 -16.21 -24.51
N TRP A 592 9.65 -16.46 -23.19
CA TRP A 592 10.59 -15.85 -22.24
C TRP A 592 12.01 -16.37 -22.43
N LEU A 593 12.18 -17.66 -22.71
CA LEU A 593 13.49 -18.26 -23.06
C LEU A 593 14.03 -17.74 -24.41
N PHE A 594 13.15 -17.42 -25.35
CA PHE A 594 13.54 -16.83 -26.64
C PHE A 594 13.95 -15.34 -26.49
N ASN A 595 13.24 -14.58 -25.68
CA ASN A 595 13.57 -13.18 -25.39
C ASN A 595 14.78 -13.00 -24.46
N CYS A 596 15.05 -13.93 -23.54
CA CYS A 596 16.31 -13.94 -22.79
C CYS A 596 17.53 -14.19 -23.70
N LYS A 597 17.44 -15.09 -24.67
CA LYS A 597 18.51 -15.31 -25.63
C LYS A 597 18.75 -14.13 -26.59
N LEU A 598 17.69 -13.39 -26.95
CA LEU A 598 17.80 -12.17 -27.75
C LEU A 598 18.43 -10.99 -26.97
N ASN A 599 18.14 -10.86 -25.67
CA ASN A 599 18.75 -9.82 -24.85
C ASN A 599 20.23 -10.10 -24.50
N GLU A 600 20.66 -11.35 -24.40
CA GLU A 600 22.11 -11.68 -24.30
C GLU A 600 22.87 -11.34 -25.59
N TRP A 601 22.22 -11.46 -26.77
CA TRP A 601 22.83 -11.04 -28.06
C TRP A 601 22.92 -9.51 -28.21
N PHE A 602 21.99 -8.75 -27.66
CA PHE A 602 22.06 -7.27 -27.68
C PHE A 602 23.12 -6.68 -26.75
N TYR A 603 23.47 -7.37 -25.65
CA TYR A 603 24.54 -6.92 -24.74
C TYR A 603 25.94 -7.20 -25.28
N ILE A 604 26.11 -8.11 -26.22
CA ILE A 604 27.43 -8.43 -26.84
C ILE A 604 27.75 -7.46 -27.98
N PHE A 605 26.77 -6.77 -28.57
CA PHE A 605 27.01 -5.82 -29.68
C PHE A 605 27.17 -4.35 -29.26
N THR A 606 27.12 -4.02 -27.96
CA THR A 606 27.27 -2.64 -27.46
C THR A 606 28.63 -2.42 -26.74
N ILE A 607 29.57 -3.37 -26.83
CA ILE A 607 30.95 -3.23 -26.36
C ILE A 607 31.86 -3.59 -27.52
N HIS A 608 31.82 -2.81 -28.59
CA HIS A 608 32.93 -2.63 -29.55
C HIS A 608 32.78 -1.25 -30.19
#